data_8899e0dd166d8313b58a579872a04742
#
_entry.id   8899e0dd166d8313b58a579872a04742
#
_cell.length_a   1.000
_cell.length_b   1.000
_cell.length_c   1.000
_cell.angle_alpha   90.00
_cell.angle_beta   90.00
_cell.angle_gamma   90.00
#
_symmetry.space_group_name_H-M   'P 1'
#
loop_
_entity.id
_entity.type
_entity.pdbx_description
1 polymer ?
#
loop_
_entity_poly.entity_id
_entity_poly.type
_entity_poly.pdbx_seq_one_letter_code
_entity_poly.pdbx_strand_id
1 'polypeptide(L)'
;DAARLVKRAYEWGHPAIAITDHGVVQAFPEANHAMEDIDGAYRKKYQEEHPEVTKEELKKISAPFKVIYGMEAYLVDDLKDIVTNSRSQKLDSTYVLFDIETTGFSPVVDKIIEIGAVRVEDGKIVDRFSTFVNPKTPIPFRIETLTHINDSMVLDAPVIEEVLPEFIKFCEGAVMVAHNAGFDMSFIERNCELQGIQREFTTADTVAMARFLLPGLNRFKLDTVAKAVGVPLDNHHRAVDDAECTAQIFLKFLTMMKERDILDLDQLNEQ
;
A
#
# COMPACT_ATOMS: atom_id res chain seq x y z
N ASP A 1 -13.69 14.27 19.63
CA ASP A 1 -13.59 15.72 19.52
C ASP A 1 -12.37 16.18 20.33
N ALA A 2 -11.36 16.74 19.65
CA ALA A 2 -10.09 17.11 20.24
C ALA A 2 -10.25 18.23 21.30
N ALA A 3 -11.12 19.21 21.04
CA ALA A 3 -11.36 20.30 21.97
C ALA A 3 -11.86 19.80 23.35
N ARG A 4 -12.71 18.79 23.37
CA ARG A 4 -13.22 18.20 24.61
C ARG A 4 -12.13 17.47 25.38
N LEU A 5 -11.24 16.76 24.66
CA LEU A 5 -10.10 16.07 25.29
C LEU A 5 -9.13 17.05 25.93
N VAL A 6 -8.78 18.13 25.22
CA VAL A 6 -7.90 19.20 25.70
C VAL A 6 -8.47 19.83 26.98
N LYS A 7 -9.76 20.24 26.95
CA LYS A 7 -10.44 20.84 28.11
C LYS A 7 -10.50 19.87 29.30
N ARG A 8 -10.79 18.59 29.06
CA ARG A 8 -10.85 17.57 30.11
C ARG A 8 -9.48 17.30 30.74
N ALA A 9 -8.40 17.24 29.95
CA ALA A 9 -7.05 17.09 30.47
C ALA A 9 -6.65 18.27 31.38
N TYR A 10 -7.00 19.50 30.98
CA TYR A 10 -6.79 20.70 31.82
C TYR A 10 -7.58 20.64 33.14
N GLU A 11 -8.89 20.29 33.07
CA GLU A 11 -9.76 20.14 34.25
C GLU A 11 -9.23 19.06 35.24
N TRP A 12 -8.59 18.04 34.77
CA TRP A 12 -7.97 16.99 35.59
C TRP A 12 -6.61 17.36 36.15
N GLY A 13 -6.10 18.57 35.85
CA GLY A 13 -4.83 19.06 36.36
C GLY A 13 -3.61 18.42 35.67
N HIS A 14 -3.75 17.87 34.47
CA HIS A 14 -2.59 17.42 33.69
C HIS A 14 -1.73 18.62 33.29
N PRO A 15 -0.39 18.49 33.24
CA PRO A 15 0.50 19.56 32.80
C PRO A 15 0.49 19.76 31.28
N ALA A 16 0.10 18.73 30.52
CA ALA A 16 0.03 18.76 29.07
C ALA A 16 -0.84 17.61 28.51
N ILE A 17 -1.24 17.76 27.25
CA ILE A 17 -1.80 16.69 26.43
C ILE A 17 -1.12 16.68 25.07
N ALA A 18 -0.83 15.50 24.52
CA ALA A 18 -0.38 15.36 23.14
C ALA A 18 -1.58 15.05 22.21
N ILE A 19 -1.65 15.74 21.09
CA ILE A 19 -2.60 15.50 20.00
C ILE A 19 -1.79 14.97 18.81
N THR A 20 -2.06 13.70 18.44
CA THR A 20 -1.33 13.03 17.36
C THR A 20 -2.34 12.33 16.44
N ASP A 21 -2.51 12.86 15.25
CA ASP A 21 -3.42 12.29 14.25
C ASP A 21 -2.68 11.29 13.34
N HIS A 22 -3.41 10.31 12.84
CA HIS A 22 -2.88 9.31 11.89
C HIS A 22 -2.69 9.93 10.49
N GLY A 23 -1.45 10.25 10.14
CA GLY A 23 -1.08 10.74 8.81
C GLY A 23 -1.62 12.13 8.43
N VAL A 24 -2.24 12.84 9.38
CA VAL A 24 -2.89 14.16 9.18
C VAL A 24 -2.70 15.04 10.41
N VAL A 25 -3.17 16.30 10.32
CA VAL A 25 -3.13 17.30 11.38
C VAL A 25 -4.49 17.97 11.61
N GLN A 26 -5.57 17.26 11.30
CA GLN A 26 -6.93 17.83 11.28
C GLN A 26 -7.43 18.25 12.67
N ALA A 27 -6.96 17.62 13.75
CA ALA A 27 -7.34 17.98 15.10
C ALA A 27 -6.62 19.21 15.65
N PHE A 28 -5.57 19.73 15.00
CA PHE A 28 -4.79 20.85 15.49
C PHE A 28 -5.59 22.14 15.65
N PRO A 29 -6.42 22.59 14.68
CA PRO A 29 -7.22 23.79 14.86
C PRO A 29 -8.17 23.72 16.06
N GLU A 30 -8.86 22.59 16.26
CA GLU A 30 -9.76 22.40 17.41
C GLU A 30 -9.00 22.42 18.74
N ALA A 31 -7.84 21.77 18.79
CA ALA A 31 -6.99 21.76 19.98
C ALA A 31 -6.45 23.16 20.30
N ASN A 32 -6.07 23.93 19.27
CA ASN A 32 -5.59 25.30 19.44
C ASN A 32 -6.69 26.24 19.97
N HIS A 33 -7.89 26.20 19.40
CA HIS A 33 -9.04 26.97 19.89
C HIS A 33 -9.38 26.63 21.34
N ALA A 34 -9.33 25.34 21.70
CA ALA A 34 -9.56 24.90 23.07
C ALA A 34 -8.50 25.46 24.02
N MET A 35 -7.24 25.57 23.59
CA MET A 35 -6.16 26.17 24.37
C MET A 35 -6.35 27.69 24.53
N GLU A 36 -6.77 28.38 23.47
CA GLU A 36 -7.10 29.81 23.51
C GLU A 36 -8.23 30.10 24.52
N ASP A 37 -9.28 29.27 24.56
CA ASP A 37 -10.37 29.37 25.54
C ASP A 37 -9.85 29.19 26.98
N ILE A 38 -8.99 28.18 27.21
CA ILE A 38 -8.39 27.90 28.53
C ILE A 38 -7.54 29.10 28.97
N ASP A 39 -6.68 29.62 28.10
CA ASP A 39 -5.85 30.78 28.38
C ASP A 39 -6.68 32.03 28.66
N GLY A 40 -7.76 32.24 27.90
CA GLY A 40 -8.69 33.30 28.10
C GLY A 40 -9.34 33.28 29.49
N ALA A 41 -9.85 32.08 29.88
CA ALA A 41 -10.45 31.90 31.20
C ALA A 41 -9.42 32.06 32.35
N TYR A 42 -8.21 31.52 32.14
CA TYR A 42 -7.12 31.63 33.10
C TYR A 42 -6.70 33.08 33.31
N ARG A 43 -6.52 33.87 32.23
CA ARG A 43 -6.18 35.31 32.30
C ARG A 43 -7.26 36.13 33.01
N LYS A 44 -8.55 35.81 32.76
CA LYS A 44 -9.65 36.48 33.44
C LYS A 44 -9.60 36.26 34.95
N LYS A 45 -9.41 35.01 35.38
CA LYS A 45 -9.29 34.69 36.81
C LYS A 45 -8.05 35.33 37.42
N TYR A 46 -6.90 35.31 36.72
CA TYR A 46 -5.66 35.94 37.19
C TYR A 46 -5.82 37.45 37.38
N GLN A 47 -6.54 38.14 36.46
CA GLN A 47 -6.82 39.57 36.59
C GLN A 47 -7.75 39.90 37.76
N GLU A 48 -8.70 39.02 38.07
CA GLU A 48 -9.57 39.18 39.26
C GLU A 48 -8.74 39.08 40.56
N GLU A 49 -7.74 38.21 40.61
CA GLU A 49 -6.86 38.00 41.76
C GLU A 49 -5.73 39.09 41.84
N HIS A 50 -5.37 39.71 40.68
CA HIS A 50 -4.30 40.70 40.54
C HIS A 50 -4.77 41.94 39.76
N PRO A 51 -5.57 42.78 40.35
CA PRO A 51 -6.15 43.99 39.69
C PRO A 51 -5.12 44.99 39.16
N GLU A 52 -3.91 44.97 39.70
CA GLU A 52 -2.79 45.87 39.36
C GLU A 52 -2.12 45.53 38.03
N VAL A 53 -2.35 44.32 37.47
CA VAL A 53 -1.70 43.87 36.26
C VAL A 53 -2.24 44.60 35.02
N THR A 54 -1.33 45.13 34.22
CA THR A 54 -1.68 45.83 32.98
C THR A 54 -2.17 44.85 31.89
N LYS A 55 -2.93 45.38 30.93
CA LYS A 55 -3.39 44.57 29.77
C LYS A 55 -2.24 43.96 28.96
N GLU A 56 -1.08 44.62 28.92
CA GLU A 56 0.08 44.09 28.17
C GLU A 56 0.78 42.96 28.91
N GLU A 57 0.87 43.04 30.22
CA GLU A 57 1.39 41.99 31.07
C GLU A 57 0.45 40.78 31.06
N LEU A 58 -0.86 40.99 31.10
CA LEU A 58 -1.88 39.95 31.06
C LEU A 58 -1.81 39.10 29.78
N LYS A 59 -1.45 39.70 28.62
CA LYS A 59 -1.27 38.97 27.36
C LYS A 59 -0.12 37.94 27.39
N LYS A 60 0.85 38.12 28.28
CA LYS A 60 2.01 37.22 28.43
C LYS A 60 1.73 36.06 29.39
N ILE A 61 0.61 36.11 30.09
CA ILE A 61 0.20 35.09 31.05
C ILE A 61 -0.55 33.99 30.30
N SER A 62 -0.18 32.75 30.54
CA SER A 62 -0.82 31.57 30.01
C SER A 62 -1.12 30.55 31.12
N ALA A 63 -2.12 29.75 30.92
CA ALA A 63 -2.43 28.66 31.83
C ALA A 63 -1.21 27.70 31.96
N PRO A 64 -0.99 27.09 33.14
CA PRO A 64 0.10 26.12 33.35
C PRO A 64 -0.21 24.76 32.68
N PHE A 65 -0.56 24.80 31.41
CA PHE A 65 -0.97 23.66 30.61
C PHE A 65 -0.46 23.83 29.19
N LYS A 66 -0.15 22.70 28.50
CA LYS A 66 0.36 22.74 27.13
C LYS A 66 -0.35 21.69 26.25
N VAL A 67 -0.61 22.05 25.01
CA VAL A 67 -0.91 21.09 23.94
C VAL A 67 0.37 20.84 23.18
N ILE A 68 0.76 19.56 23.06
CA ILE A 68 1.89 19.10 22.28
C ILE A 68 1.31 18.60 20.97
N TYR A 69 1.71 19.22 19.87
CA TYR A 69 1.28 18.80 18.53
C TYR A 69 2.26 17.81 17.94
N GLY A 70 1.75 16.70 17.45
CA GLY A 70 2.51 15.66 16.78
C GLY A 70 1.69 15.03 15.66
N MET A 71 2.30 14.20 14.89
CA MET A 71 1.68 13.49 13.79
C MET A 71 2.25 12.07 13.74
N GLU A 72 1.40 11.08 13.56
CA GLU A 72 1.84 9.75 13.15
C GLU A 72 2.14 9.80 11.65
N ALA A 73 3.45 9.84 11.33
CA ALA A 73 3.91 9.91 9.96
C ALA A 73 4.16 8.50 9.41
N TYR A 74 3.81 8.30 8.14
CA TYR A 74 4.21 7.12 7.41
C TYR A 74 5.59 7.35 6.79
N LEU A 75 6.59 6.58 7.25
CA LEU A 75 7.88 6.55 6.57
C LEU A 75 7.74 5.68 5.33
N VAL A 76 7.89 6.30 4.16
CA VAL A 76 7.97 5.58 2.89
C VAL A 76 9.44 5.42 2.55
N ASP A 77 9.87 4.18 2.35
CA ASP A 77 11.19 3.89 1.82
C ASP A 77 11.14 4.04 0.28
N ASP A 78 11.57 5.20 -0.21
CA ASP A 78 11.63 5.49 -1.65
C ASP A 78 12.80 4.79 -2.35
N LEU A 79 13.66 4.11 -1.58
CA LEU A 79 14.81 3.36 -2.08
C LEU A 79 14.51 1.87 -2.26
N LYS A 80 13.24 1.46 -2.30
CA LYS A 80 12.90 0.08 -2.61
C LYS A 80 13.43 -0.29 -3.99
N ASP A 81 14.16 -1.40 -4.01
CA ASP A 81 14.59 -2.02 -5.25
C ASP A 81 13.40 -2.26 -6.19
N ILE A 82 13.56 -1.91 -7.45
CA ILE A 82 12.58 -2.22 -8.51
C ILE A 82 12.50 -3.73 -8.68
N VAL A 83 13.64 -4.40 -8.52
CA VAL A 83 13.78 -5.85 -8.60
C VAL A 83 14.37 -6.38 -7.30
N THR A 84 13.66 -7.26 -6.63
CA THR A 84 14.11 -7.92 -5.39
C THR A 84 14.73 -9.27 -5.72
N ASN A 85 15.82 -9.65 -5.03
CA ASN A 85 16.55 -10.90 -5.23
C ASN A 85 16.95 -11.13 -6.69
N SER A 86 17.42 -10.09 -7.36
CA SER A 86 17.94 -10.19 -8.72
C SER A 86 19.16 -11.12 -8.77
N ARG A 87 19.31 -11.81 -9.89
CA ARG A 87 20.43 -12.71 -10.22
C ARG A 87 20.99 -12.38 -11.60
N SER A 88 21.03 -11.10 -11.95
CA SER A 88 21.45 -10.59 -13.25
C SER A 88 20.67 -11.21 -14.44
N GLN A 89 19.36 -11.41 -14.24
CA GLN A 89 18.51 -11.89 -15.32
C GLN A 89 18.46 -10.88 -16.47
N LYS A 90 18.64 -11.37 -17.68
CA LYS A 90 18.51 -10.56 -18.89
C LYS A 90 17.05 -10.21 -19.19
N LEU A 91 16.82 -9.18 -19.99
CA LEU A 91 15.48 -8.74 -20.37
C LEU A 91 14.70 -9.74 -21.25
N ASP A 92 15.34 -10.76 -21.79
CA ASP A 92 14.73 -11.86 -22.53
C ASP A 92 14.44 -13.11 -21.66
N SER A 93 14.51 -12.96 -20.34
CA SER A 93 14.17 -14.02 -19.39
C SER A 93 12.68 -14.39 -19.47
N THR A 94 12.33 -15.53 -18.87
CA THR A 94 10.94 -15.90 -18.65
C THR A 94 10.35 -15.11 -17.49
N TYR A 95 9.13 -14.65 -17.64
CA TYR A 95 8.41 -13.88 -16.64
C TYR A 95 7.06 -14.53 -16.34
N VAL A 96 6.63 -14.46 -15.08
CA VAL A 96 5.24 -14.71 -14.68
C VAL A 96 4.68 -13.44 -14.09
N LEU A 97 3.73 -12.86 -14.80
CA LEU A 97 3.01 -11.69 -14.32
C LEU A 97 1.73 -12.17 -13.65
N PHE A 98 1.50 -11.68 -12.44
CA PHE A 98 0.41 -12.20 -11.62
C PHE A 98 -0.24 -11.09 -10.80
N ASP A 99 -1.45 -11.36 -10.40
CA ASP A 99 -2.27 -10.54 -9.52
C ASP A 99 -3.09 -11.45 -8.62
N ILE A 100 -3.44 -11.00 -7.42
CA ILE A 100 -4.27 -11.74 -6.48
C ILE A 100 -5.43 -10.90 -5.98
N GLU A 101 -6.58 -11.53 -5.79
CA GLU A 101 -7.67 -10.95 -5.02
C GLU A 101 -7.72 -11.56 -3.62
N THR A 102 -8.05 -10.74 -2.63
CA THR A 102 -7.96 -11.10 -1.21
C THR A 102 -9.17 -10.63 -0.42
N THR A 103 -9.41 -11.20 0.78
CA THR A 103 -10.47 -10.76 1.69
C THR A 103 -10.17 -9.44 2.38
N GLY A 104 -8.95 -8.90 2.24
CA GLY A 104 -8.50 -7.64 2.84
C GLY A 104 -7.01 -7.39 2.58
N PHE A 105 -6.38 -6.52 3.36
CA PHE A 105 -5.04 -6.00 3.05
C PHE A 105 -3.90 -6.60 3.89
N SER A 106 -4.21 -7.44 4.87
CA SER A 106 -3.21 -8.00 5.78
C SER A 106 -2.93 -9.47 5.50
N PRO A 107 -1.70 -9.84 5.08
CA PRO A 107 -1.35 -11.23 4.80
C PRO A 107 -1.38 -12.13 6.06
N VAL A 108 -1.49 -11.53 7.26
CA VAL A 108 -1.56 -12.25 8.54
C VAL A 108 -2.97 -12.75 8.83
N VAL A 109 -3.99 -11.93 8.54
CA VAL A 109 -5.39 -12.23 8.91
C VAL A 109 -6.29 -12.48 7.70
N ASP A 110 -6.00 -11.82 6.56
CA ASP A 110 -6.79 -11.95 5.36
C ASP A 110 -6.34 -13.13 4.49
N LYS A 111 -7.18 -13.52 3.54
CA LYS A 111 -7.00 -14.72 2.72
C LYS A 111 -7.06 -14.39 1.24
N ILE A 112 -6.32 -15.15 0.44
CA ILE A 112 -6.41 -15.11 -1.02
C ILE A 112 -7.75 -15.74 -1.45
N ILE A 113 -8.44 -15.12 -2.41
CA ILE A 113 -9.71 -15.59 -2.99
C ILE A 113 -9.63 -15.82 -4.51
N GLU A 114 -8.65 -15.24 -5.21
CA GLU A 114 -8.33 -15.54 -6.61
C GLU A 114 -6.82 -15.37 -6.84
N ILE A 115 -6.25 -16.20 -7.71
CA ILE A 115 -4.91 -16.01 -8.28
C ILE A 115 -5.05 -16.04 -9.79
N GLY A 116 -4.57 -14.96 -10.43
CA GLY A 116 -4.46 -14.84 -11.87
C GLY A 116 -3.02 -14.64 -12.29
N ALA A 117 -2.55 -15.36 -13.31
CA ALA A 117 -1.20 -15.18 -13.80
C ALA A 117 -1.08 -15.51 -15.29
N VAL A 118 -0.11 -14.90 -15.95
CA VAL A 118 0.29 -15.20 -17.31
C VAL A 118 1.80 -15.43 -17.37
N ARG A 119 2.20 -16.44 -18.15
CA ARG A 119 3.60 -16.75 -18.41
C ARG A 119 4.03 -16.11 -19.73
N VAL A 120 5.10 -15.38 -19.69
CA VAL A 120 5.68 -14.67 -20.85
C VAL A 120 7.04 -15.27 -21.18
N GLU A 121 7.21 -15.71 -22.42
CA GLU A 121 8.47 -16.18 -22.99
C GLU A 121 8.68 -15.52 -24.35
N ASP A 122 9.88 -15.11 -24.65
CA ASP A 122 10.23 -14.41 -25.91
C ASP A 122 9.29 -13.25 -26.26
N GLY A 123 8.85 -12.50 -25.24
CA GLY A 123 7.95 -11.37 -25.39
C GLY A 123 6.51 -11.71 -25.75
N LYS A 124 6.07 -12.95 -25.54
CA LYS A 124 4.70 -13.42 -25.82
C LYS A 124 4.12 -14.13 -24.61
N ILE A 125 2.83 -13.98 -24.41
CA ILE A 125 2.09 -14.78 -23.43
C ILE A 125 1.95 -16.20 -24.01
N VAL A 126 2.50 -17.18 -23.31
CA VAL A 126 2.52 -18.60 -23.72
C VAL A 126 1.62 -19.47 -22.88
N ASP A 127 1.30 -19.08 -21.65
CA ASP A 127 0.45 -19.85 -20.74
C ASP A 127 -0.30 -18.96 -19.77
N ARG A 128 -1.37 -19.47 -19.16
CA ARG A 128 -2.22 -18.78 -18.19
C ARG A 128 -2.53 -19.67 -17.00
N PHE A 129 -2.56 -19.07 -15.83
CA PHE A 129 -3.02 -19.66 -14.58
C PHE A 129 -4.17 -18.80 -14.04
N SER A 130 -5.31 -19.40 -13.77
CA SER A 130 -6.45 -18.65 -13.20
C SER A 130 -7.28 -19.61 -12.35
N THR A 131 -7.44 -19.27 -11.07
CA THR A 131 -8.24 -20.09 -10.16
C THR A 131 -8.79 -19.24 -9.02
N PHE A 132 -10.04 -19.52 -8.65
CA PHE A 132 -10.55 -19.10 -7.35
C PHE A 132 -9.93 -19.92 -6.23
N VAL A 133 -9.89 -19.35 -5.04
CA VAL A 133 -9.39 -19.99 -3.82
C VAL A 133 -10.45 -19.87 -2.74
N ASN A 134 -10.81 -20.99 -2.12
CA ASN A 134 -11.74 -20.99 -0.99
C ASN A 134 -11.05 -20.45 0.27
N PRO A 135 -11.41 -19.27 0.78
CA PRO A 135 -10.75 -18.66 1.94
C PRO A 135 -11.15 -19.33 3.27
N LYS A 136 -12.15 -20.22 3.28
CA LYS A 136 -12.76 -20.83 4.48
C LYS A 136 -13.30 -19.80 5.49
N THR A 137 -13.56 -18.59 5.02
CA THR A 137 -14.15 -17.48 5.79
C THR A 137 -15.02 -16.64 4.88
N PRO A 138 -16.08 -16.00 5.37
CA PRO A 138 -16.93 -15.14 4.55
C PRO A 138 -16.13 -13.98 3.95
N ILE A 139 -16.44 -13.66 2.69
CA ILE A 139 -15.86 -12.50 2.00
C ILE A 139 -16.56 -11.23 2.50
N PRO A 140 -15.82 -10.23 3.02
CA PRO A 140 -16.41 -8.99 3.46
C PRO A 140 -17.14 -8.26 2.33
N PHE A 141 -18.33 -7.71 2.60
CA PHE A 141 -19.16 -7.02 1.59
C PHE A 141 -18.40 -5.94 0.80
N ARG A 142 -17.48 -5.21 1.45
CA ARG A 142 -16.64 -4.21 0.78
C ARG A 142 -15.72 -4.82 -0.28
N ILE A 143 -15.24 -6.05 -0.04
CA ILE A 143 -14.38 -6.79 -0.99
C ILE A 143 -15.23 -7.33 -2.14
N GLU A 144 -16.39 -7.91 -1.84
CA GLU A 144 -17.34 -8.34 -2.88
C GLU A 144 -17.72 -7.16 -3.81
N THR A 145 -17.96 -5.98 -3.24
CA THR A 145 -18.24 -4.77 -4.04
C THR A 145 -17.07 -4.35 -4.91
N LEU A 146 -15.84 -4.54 -4.44
CA LEU A 146 -14.62 -4.16 -5.15
C LEU A 146 -14.23 -5.15 -6.24
N THR A 147 -14.21 -6.46 -5.91
CA THR A 147 -13.68 -7.53 -6.75
C THR A 147 -14.78 -8.24 -7.55
N HIS A 148 -16.05 -8.03 -7.18
CA HIS A 148 -17.20 -8.77 -7.68
C HIS A 148 -17.15 -10.28 -7.41
N ILE A 149 -16.27 -10.72 -6.50
CA ILE A 149 -16.17 -12.12 -6.05
C ILE A 149 -16.96 -12.28 -4.77
N ASN A 150 -17.93 -13.19 -4.77
CA ASN A 150 -18.77 -13.50 -3.62
C ASN A 150 -18.55 -14.93 -3.11
N ASP A 151 -19.10 -15.23 -1.93
CA ASP A 151 -18.95 -16.53 -1.26
C ASP A 151 -19.36 -17.71 -2.16
N SER A 152 -20.41 -17.56 -2.97
CA SER A 152 -20.87 -18.66 -3.84
C SER A 152 -19.90 -19.03 -4.95
N MET A 153 -19.05 -18.10 -5.38
CA MET A 153 -18.05 -18.33 -6.43
C MET A 153 -16.84 -19.10 -5.92
N VAL A 154 -16.53 -18.98 -4.64
CA VAL A 154 -15.35 -19.59 -4.01
C VAL A 154 -15.67 -20.81 -3.15
N LEU A 155 -16.95 -21.10 -2.93
CA LEU A 155 -17.40 -22.16 -2.00
C LEU A 155 -16.82 -23.54 -2.38
N ASP A 156 -16.88 -23.89 -3.66
CA ASP A 156 -16.41 -25.18 -4.21
C ASP A 156 -15.00 -25.08 -4.82
N ALA A 157 -14.33 -23.92 -4.66
CA ALA A 157 -12.96 -23.75 -5.13
C ALA A 157 -11.96 -24.50 -4.24
N PRO A 158 -10.80 -24.90 -4.77
CA PRO A 158 -9.73 -25.50 -3.97
C PRO A 158 -9.23 -24.52 -2.90
N VAL A 159 -8.65 -25.06 -1.84
CA VAL A 159 -8.03 -24.28 -0.77
C VAL A 159 -6.61 -23.85 -1.15
N ILE A 160 -6.07 -22.85 -0.47
CA ILE A 160 -4.74 -22.31 -0.78
C ILE A 160 -3.63 -23.37 -0.65
N GLU A 161 -3.80 -24.36 0.22
CA GLU A 161 -2.87 -25.46 0.41
C GLU A 161 -2.75 -26.35 -0.84
N GLU A 162 -3.78 -26.41 -1.66
CA GLU A 162 -3.81 -27.15 -2.93
C GLU A 162 -3.33 -26.26 -4.10
N VAL A 163 -3.75 -25.00 -4.10
CA VAL A 163 -3.47 -24.06 -5.20
C VAL A 163 -2.02 -23.56 -5.20
N LEU A 164 -1.47 -23.24 -4.02
CA LEU A 164 -0.15 -22.63 -3.93
C LEU A 164 0.98 -23.49 -4.53
N PRO A 165 1.05 -24.80 -4.28
CA PRO A 165 2.08 -25.64 -4.91
C PRO A 165 2.00 -25.64 -6.45
N GLU A 166 0.79 -25.61 -7.02
CA GLU A 166 0.58 -25.55 -8.47
C GLU A 166 1.01 -24.20 -9.03
N PHE A 167 0.65 -23.11 -8.33
CA PHE A 167 1.07 -21.76 -8.70
C PHE A 167 2.60 -21.60 -8.64
N ILE A 168 3.25 -22.10 -7.58
CA ILE A 168 4.72 -22.10 -7.47
C ILE A 168 5.38 -22.87 -8.61
N LYS A 169 4.80 -24.02 -8.99
CA LYS A 169 5.27 -24.80 -10.13
C LYS A 169 5.12 -24.01 -11.44
N PHE A 170 4.00 -23.32 -11.62
CA PHE A 170 3.79 -22.43 -12.77
C PHE A 170 4.84 -21.31 -12.85
N CYS A 171 5.30 -20.78 -11.70
CA CYS A 171 6.34 -19.76 -11.60
C CYS A 171 7.77 -20.31 -11.74
N GLU A 172 7.97 -21.60 -11.95
CA GLU A 172 9.30 -22.20 -11.96
C GLU A 172 10.18 -21.66 -13.09
N GLY A 173 11.40 -21.20 -12.72
CA GLY A 173 12.38 -20.65 -13.67
C GLY A 173 12.04 -19.25 -14.19
N ALA A 174 11.01 -18.59 -13.68
CA ALA A 174 10.58 -17.27 -14.09
C ALA A 174 10.88 -16.20 -13.05
N VAL A 175 11.02 -14.96 -13.50
CA VAL A 175 10.93 -13.76 -12.66
C VAL A 175 9.45 -13.46 -12.42
N MET A 176 9.06 -13.29 -11.17
CA MET A 176 7.70 -12.91 -10.80
C MET A 176 7.52 -11.40 -10.94
N VAL A 177 6.44 -10.97 -11.56
CA VAL A 177 6.16 -9.55 -11.79
C VAL A 177 4.72 -9.24 -11.38
N ALA A 178 4.53 -8.18 -10.62
CA ALA A 178 3.20 -7.72 -10.27
C ALA A 178 3.13 -6.18 -10.25
N HIS A 179 1.91 -5.64 -10.21
CA HIS A 179 1.67 -4.21 -10.12
C HIS A 179 1.48 -3.80 -8.65
N ASN A 180 2.51 -3.26 -8.01
CA ASN A 180 2.69 -3.12 -6.57
C ASN A 180 3.02 -4.48 -5.91
N ALA A 181 4.02 -5.14 -6.47
CA ALA A 181 4.42 -6.52 -6.17
C ALA A 181 4.59 -6.85 -4.67
N GLY A 182 4.94 -5.85 -3.85
CA GLY A 182 5.07 -6.04 -2.41
C GLY A 182 3.78 -6.49 -1.73
N PHE A 183 2.62 -6.09 -2.25
CA PHE A 183 1.33 -6.54 -1.73
C PHE A 183 1.11 -8.03 -2.04
N ASP A 184 1.15 -8.40 -3.30
CA ASP A 184 0.86 -9.76 -3.76
C ASP A 184 1.87 -10.76 -3.19
N MET A 185 3.16 -10.41 -3.24
CA MET A 185 4.23 -11.24 -2.70
C MET A 185 4.08 -11.48 -1.20
N SER A 186 3.63 -10.49 -0.43
CA SER A 186 3.41 -10.66 1.01
C SER A 186 2.44 -11.78 1.35
N PHE A 187 1.39 -11.95 0.55
CA PHE A 187 0.43 -13.05 0.70
C PHE A 187 1.02 -14.39 0.22
N ILE A 188 1.72 -14.41 -0.91
CA ILE A 188 2.37 -15.62 -1.44
C ILE A 188 3.43 -16.13 -0.46
N GLU A 189 4.33 -15.27 0.00
CA GLU A 189 5.39 -15.61 0.96
C GLU A 189 4.82 -16.10 2.28
N ARG A 190 3.78 -15.41 2.79
CA ARG A 190 3.11 -15.83 4.02
C ARG A 190 2.50 -17.23 3.91
N ASN A 191 1.86 -17.55 2.79
CA ASN A 191 1.30 -18.88 2.57
C ASN A 191 2.39 -19.93 2.33
N CYS A 192 3.52 -19.58 1.72
CA CYS A 192 4.71 -20.44 1.64
C CYS A 192 5.25 -20.77 3.04
N GLU A 193 5.41 -19.77 3.92
CA GLU A 193 5.83 -19.99 5.31
C GLU A 193 4.91 -20.96 6.05
N LEU A 194 3.58 -20.75 5.94
CA LEU A 194 2.57 -21.58 6.61
C LEU A 194 2.60 -23.04 6.14
N GLN A 195 2.96 -23.26 4.88
CA GLN A 195 3.08 -24.60 4.29
C GLN A 195 4.51 -25.18 4.36
N GLY A 196 5.46 -24.45 4.97
CA GLY A 196 6.86 -24.89 5.08
C GLY A 196 7.61 -24.92 3.74
N ILE A 197 7.14 -24.18 2.74
CA ILE A 197 7.77 -24.07 1.43
C ILE A 197 8.88 -23.01 1.51
N GLN A 198 10.13 -23.45 1.40
CA GLN A 198 11.29 -22.57 1.38
C GLN A 198 11.67 -22.25 -0.07
N ARG A 199 11.41 -21.04 -0.52
CA ARG A 199 11.75 -20.57 -1.84
C ARG A 199 12.01 -19.06 -1.83
N GLU A 200 13.06 -18.63 -2.51
CA GLU A 200 13.32 -17.24 -2.84
C GLU A 200 12.81 -16.96 -4.25
N PHE A 201 12.10 -15.86 -4.39
CA PHE A 201 11.60 -15.39 -5.67
C PHE A 201 12.38 -14.15 -6.11
N THR A 202 12.79 -14.10 -7.37
CA THR A 202 13.16 -12.83 -8.01
C THR A 202 11.87 -12.14 -8.40
N THR A 203 11.66 -10.91 -7.94
CA THR A 203 10.40 -10.18 -8.14
C THR A 203 10.68 -8.80 -8.71
N ALA A 204 9.90 -8.37 -9.70
CA ALA A 204 9.94 -7.03 -10.26
C ALA A 204 8.59 -6.31 -10.03
N ASP A 205 8.64 -5.02 -9.68
CA ASP A 205 7.46 -4.19 -9.40
C ASP A 205 7.22 -3.19 -10.53
N THR A 206 6.10 -3.36 -11.25
CA THR A 206 5.76 -2.47 -12.36
C THR A 206 5.34 -1.06 -11.92
N VAL A 207 4.95 -0.84 -10.66
CA VAL A 207 4.74 0.52 -10.13
C VAL A 207 6.08 1.24 -9.98
N ALA A 208 7.09 0.57 -9.41
CA ALA A 208 8.43 1.13 -9.29
C ALA A 208 9.06 1.39 -10.68
N MET A 209 8.91 0.42 -11.61
CA MET A 209 9.32 0.63 -13.01
C MET A 209 8.61 1.81 -13.66
N ALA A 210 7.30 1.97 -13.46
CA ALA A 210 6.53 3.08 -14.01
C ALA A 210 6.98 4.44 -13.47
N ARG A 211 7.34 4.53 -12.20
CA ARG A 211 7.89 5.75 -11.59
C ARG A 211 9.19 6.17 -12.28
N PHE A 212 10.04 5.21 -12.58
CA PHE A 212 11.32 5.45 -13.29
C PHE A 212 11.10 5.77 -14.78
N LEU A 213 10.29 4.97 -15.48
CA LEU A 213 10.14 5.06 -16.93
C LEU A 213 9.18 6.17 -17.39
N LEU A 214 8.22 6.56 -16.54
CA LEU A 214 7.14 7.52 -16.81
C LEU A 214 7.11 8.67 -15.77
N PRO A 215 8.19 9.45 -15.62
CA PRO A 215 8.30 10.44 -14.53
C PRO A 215 7.29 11.59 -14.60
N GLY A 216 6.55 11.72 -15.71
CA GLY A 216 5.47 12.71 -15.87
C GLY A 216 4.11 12.28 -15.29
N LEU A 217 3.97 11.06 -14.79
CA LEU A 217 2.71 10.60 -14.19
C LEU A 217 2.61 11.02 -12.73
N ASN A 218 1.40 11.48 -12.34
CA ASN A 218 1.10 11.82 -10.94
C ASN A 218 0.48 10.67 -10.16
N ARG A 219 0.05 9.59 -10.83
CA ARG A 219 -0.57 8.40 -10.23
C ARG A 219 -0.11 7.17 -11.01
N PHE A 220 0.08 6.06 -10.29
CA PHE A 220 0.62 4.82 -10.83
C PHE A 220 -0.32 3.63 -10.61
N LYS A 221 -1.64 3.87 -10.63
CA LYS A 221 -2.63 2.79 -10.66
C LYS A 221 -2.56 2.07 -12.01
N LEU A 222 -2.94 0.80 -12.05
CA LEU A 222 -2.86 -0.05 -13.24
C LEU A 222 -3.55 0.61 -14.46
N ASP A 223 -4.77 1.12 -14.29
CA ASP A 223 -5.53 1.83 -15.31
C ASP A 223 -4.81 3.07 -15.88
N THR A 224 -4.19 3.82 -14.99
CA THR A 224 -3.45 5.05 -15.35
C THR A 224 -2.19 4.72 -16.13
N VAL A 225 -1.44 3.70 -15.68
CA VAL A 225 -0.22 3.25 -16.36
C VAL A 225 -0.56 2.60 -17.70
N ALA A 226 -1.57 1.72 -17.76
CA ALA A 226 -2.06 1.11 -18.98
C ALA A 226 -2.39 2.16 -20.05
N LYS A 227 -3.19 3.17 -19.68
CA LYS A 227 -3.54 4.29 -20.56
C LYS A 227 -2.30 5.06 -21.05
N ALA A 228 -1.33 5.30 -20.17
CA ALA A 228 -0.12 6.07 -20.51
C ALA A 228 0.75 5.37 -21.54
N VAL A 229 0.78 4.03 -21.53
CA VAL A 229 1.56 3.22 -22.49
C VAL A 229 0.73 2.65 -23.65
N GLY A 230 -0.56 3.03 -23.72
CA GLY A 230 -1.47 2.61 -24.80
C GLY A 230 -1.88 1.14 -24.75
N VAL A 231 -2.04 0.59 -23.53
CA VAL A 231 -2.55 -0.76 -23.28
C VAL A 231 -4.05 -0.67 -22.96
N PRO A 232 -4.93 -1.40 -23.65
CA PRO A 232 -6.35 -1.45 -23.30
C PRO A 232 -6.55 -2.22 -22.00
N LEU A 233 -7.56 -1.81 -21.23
CA LEU A 233 -7.96 -2.45 -19.99
C LEU A 233 -9.48 -2.59 -19.98
N ASP A 234 -10.00 -3.72 -20.50
CA ASP A 234 -11.41 -3.90 -20.78
C ASP A 234 -12.20 -4.51 -19.60
N ASN A 235 -11.55 -5.32 -18.74
CA ASN A 235 -12.19 -5.99 -17.59
C ASN A 235 -11.33 -5.82 -16.34
N HIS A 236 -11.62 -4.79 -15.55
CA HIS A 236 -10.95 -4.58 -14.25
C HIS A 236 -11.54 -5.51 -13.17
N HIS A 237 -10.68 -5.91 -12.21
CA HIS A 237 -11.02 -6.68 -11.01
C HIS A 237 -11.27 -8.18 -11.25
N ARG A 238 -10.54 -8.76 -12.20
CA ARG A 238 -10.33 -10.19 -12.32
C ARG A 238 -8.83 -10.41 -12.39
N ALA A 239 -8.29 -11.17 -11.45
CA ALA A 239 -6.85 -11.32 -11.27
C ALA A 239 -6.11 -11.72 -12.57
N VAL A 240 -6.68 -12.59 -13.41
CA VAL A 240 -6.04 -12.97 -14.68
C VAL A 240 -6.04 -11.85 -15.72
N ASP A 241 -7.09 -11.03 -15.77
CA ASP A 241 -7.19 -9.91 -16.71
C ASP A 241 -6.23 -8.79 -16.32
N ASP A 242 -6.11 -8.51 -15.01
CA ASP A 242 -5.16 -7.54 -14.45
C ASP A 242 -3.71 -8.02 -14.62
N ALA A 243 -3.44 -9.33 -14.47
CA ALA A 243 -2.14 -9.94 -14.78
C ALA A 243 -1.80 -9.82 -16.28
N GLU A 244 -2.76 -10.02 -17.18
CA GLU A 244 -2.56 -9.88 -18.62
C GLU A 244 -2.31 -8.42 -19.03
N CYS A 245 -3.06 -7.47 -18.45
CA CYS A 245 -2.80 -6.05 -18.62
C CYS A 245 -1.40 -5.68 -18.11
N THR A 246 -1.03 -6.15 -16.93
CA THR A 246 0.31 -5.96 -16.37
C THR A 246 1.39 -6.52 -17.29
N ALA A 247 1.14 -7.67 -17.94
CA ALA A 247 2.07 -8.25 -18.91
C ALA A 247 2.27 -7.35 -20.13
N GLN A 248 1.19 -6.82 -20.68
CA GLN A 248 1.29 -5.91 -21.83
C GLN A 248 2.03 -4.60 -21.46
N ILE A 249 1.79 -4.05 -20.26
CA ILE A 249 2.54 -2.90 -19.74
C ILE A 249 4.02 -3.24 -19.59
N PHE A 250 4.33 -4.37 -18.96
CA PHE A 250 5.68 -4.83 -18.71
C PHE A 250 6.48 -5.01 -20.02
N LEU A 251 5.88 -5.59 -21.04
CA LEU A 251 6.51 -5.72 -22.37
C LEU A 251 6.83 -4.37 -23.00
N LYS A 252 5.99 -3.34 -22.79
CA LYS A 252 6.32 -1.96 -23.20
C LYS A 252 7.50 -1.42 -22.39
N PHE A 253 7.54 -1.68 -21.09
CA PHE A 253 8.65 -1.27 -20.23
C PHE A 253 9.96 -1.95 -20.65
N LEU A 254 9.97 -3.23 -20.98
CA LEU A 254 11.16 -3.90 -21.50
C LEU A 254 11.67 -3.24 -22.79
N THR A 255 10.78 -2.76 -23.66
CA THR A 255 11.15 -2.03 -24.86
C THR A 255 11.78 -0.68 -24.49
N MET A 256 11.16 0.09 -23.60
CA MET A 256 11.69 1.38 -23.12
C MET A 256 13.02 1.25 -22.39
N MET A 257 13.25 0.13 -21.68
CA MET A 257 14.52 -0.18 -21.04
C MET A 257 15.63 -0.41 -22.08
N LYS A 258 15.35 -1.23 -23.10
CA LYS A 258 16.29 -1.46 -24.21
C LYS A 258 16.68 -0.17 -24.93
N GLU A 259 15.73 0.75 -25.11
CA GLU A 259 15.99 2.09 -25.69
C GLU A 259 16.88 2.99 -24.82
N ARG A 260 17.02 2.65 -23.52
CA ARG A 260 17.89 3.34 -22.55
C ARG A 260 19.18 2.57 -22.24
N ASP A 261 19.51 1.58 -23.05
CA ASP A 261 20.69 0.70 -22.88
C ASP A 261 20.69 -0.08 -21.54
N ILE A 262 19.51 -0.31 -20.94
CA ILE A 262 19.34 -1.18 -19.79
C ILE A 262 19.15 -2.60 -20.33
N LEU A 263 20.07 -3.52 -19.99
CA LEU A 263 20.14 -4.84 -20.61
C LEU A 263 19.81 -6.01 -19.68
N ASP A 264 19.79 -5.75 -18.38
CA ASP A 264 19.44 -6.73 -17.33
C ASP A 264 18.68 -6.09 -16.16
N LEU A 265 18.19 -6.93 -15.27
CA LEU A 265 17.35 -6.49 -14.15
C LEU A 265 18.15 -5.85 -13.01
N ASP A 266 19.47 -6.13 -12.88
CA ASP A 266 20.29 -5.48 -11.85
C ASP A 266 20.47 -4.00 -12.15
N GLN A 267 20.62 -3.66 -13.44
CA GLN A 267 20.77 -2.27 -13.88
C GLN A 267 19.53 -1.40 -13.57
N LEU A 268 18.36 -2.00 -13.33
CA LEU A 268 17.17 -1.26 -12.88
C LEU A 268 17.29 -0.71 -11.46
N ASN A 269 17.98 -1.41 -10.57
CA ASN A 269 18.16 -0.98 -9.19
C ASN A 269 19.27 0.07 -9.05
N GLU A 270 20.09 0.25 -10.09
CA GLU A 270 21.16 1.26 -10.13
C GLU A 270 20.66 2.65 -10.59
N GLN A 271 19.41 2.74 -11.02
CA GLN A 271 18.81 3.97 -11.56
C GLN A 271 18.10 4.74 -10.44
#